data_33296235ea3f7cea85bd169f042476b4
#
_entry.id   33296235ea3f7cea85bd169f042476b4
#
_cell.length_a   1.000
_cell.length_b   1.000
_cell.length_c   1.000
_cell.angle_alpha   90.00
_cell.angle_beta   90.00
_cell.angle_gamma   90.00
#
_symmetry.space_group_name_H-M   'P 1'
#
loop_
_entity.id
_entity.type
_entity.pdbx_description
1 polymer ?
#
loop_
_entity_poly.entity_id
_entity_poly.type
_entity_poly.pdbx_seq_one_letter_code
_entity_poly.pdbx_strand_id
1 'polypeptide(L)'
;MHALVIDDSKPIRSILTQILVSIGFTVDQAENGLEALEVLKKQKVDLALVDWNMPEMNGCEFVQEVRKDDTYKNMRMVMVSTETGISKITTALEAGADEYIMKPFTKEIIIEKLTLMGLDLTKTS
;
A
#
# COMPACT_ATOMS: atom_id res chain seq x y z
N MET A 1 -11.54 2.09 8.86
CA MET A 1 -10.88 1.31 7.81
C MET A 1 -9.54 0.77 8.31
N HIS A 2 -9.11 -0.35 7.78
CA HIS A 2 -7.86 -0.97 8.18
C HIS A 2 -6.87 -0.97 7.02
N ALA A 3 -5.62 -0.65 7.32
CA ALA A 3 -4.55 -0.58 6.32
C ALA A 3 -3.41 -1.53 6.65
N LEU A 4 -2.71 -1.95 5.61
CA LEU A 4 -1.52 -2.80 5.73
C LEU A 4 -0.37 -2.06 5.06
N VAL A 5 0.72 -1.85 5.79
CA VAL A 5 1.93 -1.21 5.28
C VAL A 5 2.99 -2.28 5.06
N ILE A 6 3.44 -2.43 3.82
CA ILE A 6 4.37 -3.48 3.42
C ILE A 6 5.64 -2.83 2.89
N ASP A 7 6.73 -2.92 3.66
CA ASP A 7 8.00 -2.28 3.32
C ASP A 7 9.07 -2.95 4.17
N ASP A 8 10.23 -3.25 3.60
CA ASP A 8 11.32 -3.86 4.36
C ASP A 8 12.05 -2.86 5.27
N SER A 9 11.80 -1.57 5.09
CA SER A 9 12.39 -0.53 5.92
C SER A 9 11.50 -0.22 7.12
N LYS A 10 11.99 -0.54 8.32
CA LYS A 10 11.24 -0.24 9.54
C LYS A 10 10.94 1.25 9.71
N PRO A 11 11.90 2.17 9.47
CA PRO A 11 11.60 3.61 9.57
C PRO A 11 10.48 4.05 8.62
N ILE A 12 10.47 3.54 7.40
CA ILE A 12 9.42 3.90 6.44
C ILE A 12 8.07 3.36 6.91
N ARG A 13 8.03 2.11 7.39
CA ARG A 13 6.78 1.55 7.94
C ARG A 13 6.24 2.40 9.09
N SER A 14 7.14 2.86 9.98
CA SER A 14 6.72 3.73 11.09
C SER A 14 6.13 5.03 10.62
N ILE A 15 6.77 5.68 9.65
CA ILE A 15 6.30 6.96 9.09
C ILE A 15 4.93 6.78 8.46
N LEU A 16 4.78 5.78 7.61
CA LEU A 16 3.50 5.52 6.93
C LEU A 16 2.40 5.16 7.93
N THR A 17 2.74 4.36 8.93
CA THR A 17 1.80 4.00 10.00
C THR A 17 1.30 5.23 10.73
N GLN A 18 2.21 6.14 11.12
CA GLN A 18 1.81 7.36 11.81
C GLN A 18 0.89 8.22 10.97
N ILE A 19 1.19 8.35 9.68
CA ILE A 19 0.35 9.12 8.77
C ILE A 19 -1.05 8.50 8.70
N LEU A 20 -1.13 7.20 8.47
CA LEU A 20 -2.41 6.51 8.33
C LEU A 20 -3.24 6.54 9.61
N VAL A 21 -2.59 6.34 10.76
CA VAL A 21 -3.29 6.43 12.05
C VAL A 21 -3.86 7.84 12.24
N SER A 22 -3.10 8.86 11.85
CA SER A 22 -3.53 10.25 12.01
C SER A 22 -4.77 10.58 11.18
N ILE A 23 -5.06 9.80 10.14
CA ILE A 23 -6.23 10.04 9.29
C ILE A 23 -7.30 8.94 9.46
N GLY A 24 -7.24 8.21 10.56
CA GLY A 24 -8.34 7.35 10.96
C GLY A 24 -8.21 5.87 10.68
N PHE A 25 -7.08 5.41 10.15
CA PHE A 25 -6.86 3.98 9.90
C PHE A 25 -6.35 3.27 11.14
N THR A 26 -6.74 2.01 11.29
CA THR A 26 -5.96 1.07 12.08
C THR A 26 -4.96 0.42 11.11
N VAL A 27 -3.77 0.04 11.59
CA VAL A 27 -2.68 -0.36 10.69
C VAL A 27 -1.96 -1.60 11.18
N ASP A 28 -1.73 -2.55 10.27
CA ASP A 28 -0.78 -3.63 10.47
C ASP A 28 0.44 -3.39 9.57
N GLN A 29 1.57 -3.98 9.92
CA GLN A 29 2.81 -3.86 9.15
C GLN A 29 3.32 -5.23 8.73
N ALA A 30 4.00 -5.28 7.58
CA ALA A 30 4.67 -6.48 7.10
C ALA A 30 6.01 -6.08 6.47
N GLU A 31 7.02 -6.92 6.61
CA GLU A 31 8.36 -6.65 6.08
C GLU A 31 8.52 -7.09 4.63
N ASN A 32 7.65 -7.97 4.18
CA ASN A 32 7.74 -8.54 2.82
C ASN A 32 6.36 -9.04 2.38
N GLY A 33 6.30 -9.48 1.12
CA GLY A 33 5.04 -9.96 0.56
C GLY A 33 4.48 -11.20 1.23
N LEU A 34 5.35 -12.10 1.69
CA LEU A 34 4.88 -13.33 2.34
C LEU A 34 4.20 -13.04 3.66
N GLU A 35 4.80 -12.17 4.49
CA GLU A 35 4.14 -11.72 5.73
C GLU A 35 2.83 -11.02 5.45
N ALA A 36 2.82 -10.20 4.41
CA ALA A 36 1.61 -9.47 4.03
C ALA A 36 0.48 -10.42 3.66
N LEU A 37 0.78 -11.49 2.92
CA LEU A 37 -0.24 -12.49 2.57
C LEU A 37 -0.82 -13.15 3.82
N GLU A 38 0.01 -13.38 4.82
CA GLU A 38 -0.47 -13.96 6.07
C GLU A 38 -1.42 -13.01 6.82
N VAL A 39 -1.12 -11.71 6.82
CA VAL A 39 -2.03 -10.72 7.41
C VAL A 39 -3.36 -10.72 6.68
N LEU A 40 -3.34 -10.76 5.36
CA LEU A 40 -4.56 -10.75 4.55
C LEU A 40 -5.47 -11.95 4.84
N LYS A 41 -4.89 -13.09 5.20
CA LYS A 41 -5.67 -14.28 5.54
C LYS A 41 -6.38 -14.16 6.88
N LYS A 42 -5.84 -13.34 7.78
CA LYS A 42 -6.33 -13.24 9.16
C LYS A 42 -7.26 -12.05 9.38
N GLN A 43 -7.20 -11.07 8.50
CA GLN A 43 -7.88 -9.80 8.76
C GLN A 43 -8.27 -9.11 7.48
N LYS A 44 -9.44 -8.50 7.48
CA LYS A 44 -9.87 -7.69 6.33
C LYS A 44 -9.04 -6.43 6.27
N VAL A 45 -8.50 -6.13 5.09
CA VAL A 45 -7.70 -4.94 4.82
C VAL A 45 -8.38 -4.15 3.71
N ASP A 46 -8.54 -2.85 3.92
CA ASP A 46 -9.17 -1.96 2.95
C ASP A 46 -8.15 -1.28 2.04
N LEU A 47 -6.94 -1.08 2.55
CA LEU A 47 -5.87 -0.37 1.84
C LEU A 47 -4.53 -1.02 2.13
N ALA A 48 -3.73 -1.26 1.09
CA ALA A 48 -2.35 -1.72 1.25
C ALA A 48 -1.41 -0.72 0.60
N LEU A 49 -0.39 -0.28 1.34
CA LEU A 49 0.71 0.51 0.80
C LEU A 49 1.89 -0.43 0.64
N VAL A 50 2.37 -0.58 -0.60
CA VAL A 50 3.30 -1.65 -0.97
C VAL A 50 4.59 -1.07 -1.54
N ASP A 51 5.73 -1.38 -0.92
CA ASP A 51 7.03 -1.02 -1.47
C ASP A 51 7.35 -1.95 -2.65
N TRP A 52 8.01 -1.41 -3.68
CA TRP A 52 8.42 -2.22 -4.84
C TRP A 52 9.58 -3.15 -4.48
N ASN A 53 10.62 -2.61 -3.84
CA ASN A 53 11.86 -3.33 -3.62
C ASN A 53 11.84 -4.06 -2.28
N MET A 54 11.46 -5.33 -2.31
CA MET A 54 11.41 -6.17 -1.12
C MET A 54 12.08 -7.51 -1.40
N PRO A 55 12.66 -8.17 -0.37
CA PRO A 55 13.23 -9.48 -0.57
C PRO A 55 12.15 -10.53 -0.84
N GLU A 56 12.51 -11.59 -1.52
CA GLU A 56 11.71 -12.78 -1.81
C GLU A 56 10.57 -12.52 -2.81
N MET A 57 9.71 -11.56 -2.56
CA MET A 57 8.60 -11.23 -3.44
C MET A 57 8.53 -9.70 -3.52
N ASN A 58 8.80 -9.14 -4.71
CA ASN A 58 8.73 -7.68 -4.85
C ASN A 58 7.27 -7.19 -4.84
N GLY A 59 7.10 -5.87 -4.72
CA GLY A 59 5.77 -5.28 -4.57
C GLY A 59 4.86 -5.56 -5.76
N CYS A 60 5.41 -5.53 -6.96
CA CYS A 60 4.65 -5.78 -8.16
C CYS A 60 4.14 -7.23 -8.21
N GLU A 61 5.01 -8.17 -7.83
CA GLU A 61 4.63 -9.59 -7.73
C GLU A 61 3.54 -9.79 -6.67
N PHE A 62 3.67 -9.11 -5.55
CA PHE A 62 2.67 -9.18 -4.49
C PHE A 62 1.31 -8.69 -4.99
N VAL A 63 1.27 -7.55 -5.68
CA VAL A 63 0.03 -7.01 -6.23
C VAL A 63 -0.60 -7.97 -7.20
N GLN A 64 0.21 -8.54 -8.12
CA GLN A 64 -0.29 -9.53 -9.07
C GLN A 64 -0.90 -10.74 -8.38
N GLU A 65 -0.22 -11.26 -7.36
CA GLU A 65 -0.67 -12.43 -6.63
C GLU A 65 -1.99 -12.19 -5.93
N VAL A 66 -2.12 -11.03 -5.27
CA VAL A 66 -3.33 -10.67 -4.55
C VAL A 66 -4.51 -10.47 -5.52
N ARG A 67 -4.26 -9.86 -6.68
CA ARG A 67 -5.34 -9.60 -7.65
C ARG A 67 -5.86 -10.85 -8.35
N LYS A 68 -5.16 -11.97 -8.24
CA LYS A 68 -5.66 -13.24 -8.76
C LYS A 68 -6.83 -13.77 -7.94
N ASP A 69 -6.96 -13.33 -6.70
CA ASP A 69 -8.00 -13.78 -5.78
C ASP A 69 -9.10 -12.72 -5.72
N ASP A 70 -10.30 -13.07 -6.19
CA ASP A 70 -11.44 -12.15 -6.21
C ASP A 70 -11.84 -11.64 -4.82
N THR A 71 -11.44 -12.34 -3.76
CA THR A 71 -11.68 -11.89 -2.39
C THR A 71 -11.13 -10.47 -2.19
N TYR A 72 -10.03 -10.13 -2.85
CA TYR A 72 -9.33 -8.86 -2.67
C TYR A 72 -9.59 -7.85 -3.79
N LYS A 73 -10.57 -8.08 -4.64
CA LYS A 73 -10.80 -7.20 -5.80
C LYS A 73 -11.14 -5.76 -5.42
N ASN A 74 -11.71 -5.55 -4.24
CA ASN A 74 -12.10 -4.21 -3.79
C ASN A 74 -11.08 -3.56 -2.86
N MET A 75 -9.99 -4.27 -2.52
CA MET A 75 -8.95 -3.69 -1.69
C MET A 75 -8.15 -2.70 -2.53
N ARG A 76 -7.95 -1.49 -1.99
CA ARG A 76 -7.11 -0.50 -2.65
C ARG A 76 -5.65 -0.84 -2.43
N MET A 77 -4.85 -0.81 -3.48
CA MET A 77 -3.41 -1.05 -3.37
C MET A 77 -2.65 0.11 -4.01
N VAL A 78 -1.71 0.67 -3.24
CA VAL A 78 -0.90 1.80 -3.67
C VAL A 78 0.56 1.38 -3.62
N MET A 79 1.27 1.52 -4.74
CA MET A 79 2.70 1.29 -4.77
C MET A 79 3.41 2.53 -4.22
N VAL A 80 4.31 2.36 -3.25
CA VAL A 80 5.10 3.46 -2.67
C VAL A 80 6.57 3.11 -2.87
N SER A 81 7.26 3.82 -3.76
CA SER A 81 8.57 3.37 -4.18
C SER A 81 9.49 4.51 -4.63
N THR A 82 10.80 4.24 -4.59
CA THR A 82 11.79 5.14 -5.19
C THR A 82 11.93 4.91 -6.69
N GLU A 83 11.37 3.81 -7.21
CA GLU A 83 11.40 3.55 -8.64
C GLU A 83 10.59 4.62 -9.39
N THR A 84 11.20 5.23 -10.39
CA THR A 84 10.56 6.31 -11.14
C THR A 84 10.54 5.96 -12.63
N GLY A 85 9.80 6.75 -13.39
CA GLY A 85 9.70 6.54 -14.82
C GLY A 85 8.38 5.92 -15.20
N ILE A 86 7.92 6.29 -16.38
CA ILE A 86 6.60 5.89 -16.89
C ILE A 86 6.48 4.37 -16.98
N SER A 87 7.54 3.67 -17.40
CA SER A 87 7.48 2.22 -17.57
C SER A 87 7.24 1.51 -16.24
N LYS A 88 7.85 1.99 -15.15
CA LYS A 88 7.66 1.40 -13.82
C LYS A 88 6.26 1.65 -13.31
N ILE A 89 5.78 2.87 -13.44
CA ILE A 89 4.43 3.22 -13.02
C ILE A 89 3.41 2.40 -13.80
N THR A 90 3.58 2.32 -15.12
CA THR A 90 2.68 1.53 -15.98
C THR A 90 2.66 0.06 -15.56
N THR A 91 3.84 -0.51 -15.29
CA THR A 91 3.95 -1.91 -14.88
C THR A 91 3.18 -2.16 -13.58
N ALA A 92 3.30 -1.25 -12.60
CA ALA A 92 2.60 -1.38 -11.34
C ALA A 92 1.08 -1.32 -11.53
N LEU A 93 0.62 -0.37 -12.32
CA LEU A 93 -0.83 -0.22 -12.58
C LEU A 93 -1.38 -1.41 -13.35
N GLU A 94 -0.63 -1.92 -14.32
CA GLU A 94 -1.04 -3.11 -15.06
C GLU A 94 -1.07 -4.36 -14.20
N ALA A 95 -0.22 -4.40 -13.17
CA ALA A 95 -0.23 -5.51 -12.22
C ALA A 95 -1.48 -5.49 -11.33
N GLY A 96 -2.13 -4.34 -11.21
CA GLY A 96 -3.36 -4.21 -10.44
C GLY A 96 -3.31 -3.17 -9.33
N ALA A 97 -2.24 -2.39 -9.23
CA ALA A 97 -2.18 -1.29 -8.27
C ALA A 97 -3.14 -0.17 -8.70
N ASP A 98 -3.78 0.47 -7.74
CA ASP A 98 -4.72 1.55 -8.02
C ASP A 98 -4.03 2.89 -8.14
N GLU A 99 -2.87 3.07 -7.52
CA GLU A 99 -2.15 4.34 -7.53
C GLU A 99 -0.67 4.10 -7.25
N TYR A 100 0.14 5.12 -7.51
CA TYR A 100 1.59 5.07 -7.35
C TYR A 100 2.06 6.34 -6.64
N ILE A 101 2.84 6.19 -5.57
CA ILE A 101 3.39 7.31 -4.81
C ILE A 101 4.91 7.18 -4.82
N MET A 102 5.61 8.23 -5.21
CA MET A 102 7.07 8.22 -5.23
C MET A 102 7.65 8.62 -3.89
N LYS A 103 8.73 7.98 -3.50
CA LYS A 103 9.55 8.39 -2.36
C LYS A 103 10.58 9.41 -2.84
N PRO A 104 10.89 10.45 -2.08
CA PRO A 104 10.30 10.79 -0.79
C PRO A 104 8.89 11.37 -0.94
N PHE A 105 8.06 11.13 0.05
CA PHE A 105 6.67 11.61 0.06
C PHE A 105 6.45 12.51 1.27
N THR A 106 5.33 13.27 1.23
CA THR A 106 4.87 14.04 2.39
C THR A 106 3.54 13.47 2.85
N LYS A 107 3.15 13.81 4.06
CA LYS A 107 1.83 13.45 4.58
C LYS A 107 0.73 13.96 3.65
N GLU A 108 0.89 15.20 3.16
CA GLU A 108 -0.09 15.83 2.27
C GLU A 108 -0.26 15.06 0.97
N ILE A 109 0.84 14.56 0.40
CA ILE A 109 0.78 13.76 -0.82
C ILE A 109 0.03 12.46 -0.58
N ILE A 110 0.32 11.79 0.54
CA ILE A 110 -0.39 10.55 0.90
C ILE A 110 -1.90 10.83 1.00
N ILE A 111 -2.28 11.85 1.74
CA ILE A 111 -3.70 12.21 1.92
C ILE A 111 -4.36 12.53 0.59
N GLU A 112 -3.69 13.32 -0.25
CA GLU A 112 -4.21 13.70 -1.56
C GLU A 112 -4.47 12.47 -2.43
N LYS A 113 -3.51 11.55 -2.51
CA LYS A 113 -3.67 10.35 -3.33
C LYS A 113 -4.80 9.46 -2.83
N LEU A 114 -4.89 9.27 -1.52
CA LEU A 114 -5.96 8.44 -0.96
C LEU A 114 -7.34 9.08 -1.19
N THR A 115 -7.42 10.40 -1.10
CA THR A 115 -8.66 11.12 -1.36
C THR A 115 -9.08 10.95 -2.83
N LEU A 116 -8.12 11.06 -3.76
CA LEU A 116 -8.41 10.88 -5.18
C LEU A 116 -8.88 9.47 -5.51
N MET A 117 -8.51 8.50 -4.70
CA MET A 117 -8.96 7.12 -4.87
C MET A 117 -10.38 6.89 -4.32
N GLY A 118 -11.00 7.90 -3.76
CA GLY A 118 -12.35 7.80 -3.23
C GLY A 118 -12.44 7.27 -1.81
N LEU A 119 -11.33 7.21 -1.10
CA LEU A 119 -11.34 6.77 0.30
C LEU A 119 -11.86 7.90 1.18
N ASP A 120 -12.72 7.55 2.12
CA ASP A 120 -13.32 8.53 3.03
C ASP A 120 -12.41 8.74 4.23
N LEU A 121 -11.78 9.92 4.28
CA LEU A 121 -10.85 10.29 5.35
C LEU A 121 -11.47 11.29 6.34
N THR A 122 -12.75 11.56 6.24
CA THR A 122 -13.38 12.57 7.08
C THR A 122 -13.50 12.16 8.54
N LYS A 123 -13.29 10.90 8.83
CA LYS A 123 -13.42 10.39 10.20
C LYS A 123 -12.22 10.72 11.08
N THR A 124 -11.27 11.45 10.56
CA THR A 124 -10.06 11.81 11.28
C THR A 124 -10.24 12.97 12.23
N SER A 125 -11.29 13.69 12.09
CA SER A 125 -11.56 14.87 12.90
C SER A 125 -11.77 14.55 14.37
#